data_474a03484458b24de7f2c234a176628b
#
_entry.id   474a03484458b24de7f2c234a176628b
#
_cell.length_a   1.000
_cell.length_b   1.000
_cell.length_c   1.000
_cell.angle_alpha   90.00
_cell.angle_beta   90.00
_cell.angle_gamma   90.00
#
_symmetry.space_group_name_H-M   'P 1'
#
loop_
_entity.id
_entity.type
_entity.pdbx_description
1 polymer ?
#
loop_
_entity_poly.entity_id
_entity_poly.type
_entity_poly.pdbx_seq_one_letter_code
_entity_poly.pdbx_strand_id
1 'polypeptide(L)'
;MIEVSERTAVILIDALGFELCDRHGFDPPGLASRTRLRTVLGFSQAALTSMLTGRDPVSHGLWMMYSFASGRSPFGLLRMLRPLGGPDRLWVRNLLNWKLSRLERRSAYFSLYDIPGDILELLDMPARRSVFEPGGGGSMRSVLDQASEEGGLFVRDYNTPEEQAFGELETALEKGRSSFNLVYTAGLDSLLHWHGPSAEEVGARLRVYGERIGSLVKKFPDTRFIVLGDHGMCEVERHVDLIASVEAAGLKIPEDYIPFYDSTMARFRSGGEGARAAISEILERSPGGRVLGAEELESLGVYFPAGEFGDLIFLCEPGTIIMPSFMGEARLKGMHGYHPDAPCMDSVMYSNEEFKEDEARLTGIASFLLPGFRGGVSEP
;
A
#
# COMPACT_ATOMS: atom_id res chain seq x y z
N MET A 1 16.61 21.31 26.53
CA MET A 1 16.50 21.29 25.06
C MET A 1 17.08 19.96 24.64
N ILE A 2 16.27 19.07 24.09
CA ILE A 2 16.76 17.84 23.47
C ILE A 2 17.40 18.32 22.18
N GLU A 3 18.71 18.11 22.00
CA GLU A 3 19.37 18.32 20.71
C GLU A 3 18.67 17.40 19.71
N VAL A 4 17.97 17.97 18.73
CA VAL A 4 17.37 17.21 17.63
C VAL A 4 18.55 16.63 16.84
N SER A 5 18.61 15.31 16.72
CA SER A 5 19.63 14.63 15.93
C SER A 5 19.62 15.19 14.49
N GLU A 6 20.79 15.59 13.98
CA GLU A 6 20.92 16.15 12.64
C GLU A 6 20.62 15.10 11.53
N ARG A 7 20.52 13.82 11.87
CA ARG A 7 20.31 12.71 10.92
C ARG A 7 19.20 11.79 11.37
N THR A 8 18.31 11.48 10.44
CA THR A 8 17.24 10.50 10.62
C THR A 8 17.43 9.29 9.71
N ALA A 9 17.28 8.09 10.25
CA ALA A 9 17.23 6.83 9.52
C ALA A 9 15.87 6.15 9.75
N VAL A 10 15.07 6.07 8.71
CA VAL A 10 13.77 5.41 8.68
C VAL A 10 13.94 4.02 8.05
N ILE A 11 13.61 2.97 8.79
CA ILE A 11 13.57 1.60 8.31
C ILE A 11 12.11 1.18 8.25
N LEU A 12 11.56 1.14 7.05
CA LEU A 12 10.19 0.77 6.78
C LEU A 12 10.13 -0.69 6.38
N ILE A 13 9.51 -1.51 7.22
CA ILE A 13 9.32 -2.95 7.01
C ILE A 13 7.85 -3.16 6.69
N ASP A 14 7.55 -3.51 5.43
CA ASP A 14 6.20 -3.75 4.94
C ASP A 14 5.49 -4.81 5.78
N ALA A 15 4.25 -4.54 6.17
CA ALA A 15 3.42 -5.39 7.02
C ALA A 15 3.98 -5.64 8.45
N LEU A 16 4.84 -4.76 8.98
CA LEU A 16 5.25 -4.85 10.38
C LEU A 16 4.10 -4.43 11.30
N GLY A 17 3.25 -5.40 11.64
CA GLY A 17 2.05 -5.20 12.43
C GLY A 17 2.31 -5.15 13.94
N PHE A 18 1.45 -4.43 14.67
CA PHE A 18 1.54 -4.31 16.12
C PHE A 18 1.35 -5.66 16.82
N GLU A 19 0.27 -6.39 16.49
CA GLU A 19 0.00 -7.72 17.03
C GLU A 19 1.04 -8.76 16.60
N LEU A 20 1.61 -8.61 15.40
CA LEU A 20 2.69 -9.47 14.91
C LEU A 20 3.92 -9.35 15.80
N CYS A 21 4.30 -8.12 16.17
CA CYS A 21 5.42 -7.86 17.05
C CYS A 21 5.20 -8.45 18.44
N ASP A 22 3.98 -8.32 19.01
CA ASP A 22 3.63 -8.94 20.29
C ASP A 22 3.73 -10.48 20.24
N ARG A 23 3.16 -11.07 19.19
CA ARG A 23 3.14 -12.52 19.00
C ARG A 23 4.53 -13.13 18.93
N HIS A 24 5.46 -12.48 18.25
CA HIS A 24 6.82 -12.99 18.04
C HIS A 24 7.88 -12.37 18.94
N GLY A 25 7.48 -11.48 19.87
CA GLY A 25 8.40 -10.83 20.80
C GLY A 25 9.41 -9.91 20.09
N PHE A 26 8.99 -9.21 19.03
CA PHE A 26 9.87 -8.28 18.31
C PHE A 26 10.01 -6.98 19.07
N ASP A 27 11.19 -6.75 19.58
CA ASP A 27 11.57 -5.55 20.33
C ASP A 27 13.03 -5.18 20.00
N PRO A 28 13.26 -4.36 18.96
CA PRO A 28 14.60 -4.06 18.48
C PRO A 28 15.45 -3.34 19.53
N PRO A 29 16.66 -3.85 19.86
CA PRO A 29 17.50 -3.25 20.89
C PRO A 29 17.87 -1.79 20.60
N GLY A 30 17.74 -0.93 21.63
CA GLY A 30 18.08 0.48 21.56
C GLY A 30 16.98 1.40 21.04
N LEU A 31 15.79 0.86 20.74
CA LEU A 31 14.60 1.63 20.40
C LEU A 31 13.63 1.58 21.59
N ALA A 32 13.62 2.62 22.41
CA ALA A 32 12.89 2.65 23.68
C ALA A 32 11.42 3.07 23.56
N SER A 33 11.06 3.75 22.48
CA SER A 33 9.68 4.19 22.21
C SER A 33 8.99 3.20 21.30
N ARG A 34 7.75 2.81 21.64
CA ARG A 34 6.88 1.95 20.84
C ARG A 34 5.48 2.54 20.76
N THR A 35 4.96 2.73 19.55
CA THR A 35 3.65 3.33 19.30
C THR A 35 2.85 2.45 18.36
N ARG A 36 1.57 2.26 18.67
CA ARG A 36 0.61 1.63 17.75
C ARG A 36 0.24 2.63 16.66
N LEU A 37 0.30 2.22 15.40
CA LEU A 37 -0.10 3.05 14.27
C LEU A 37 -1.36 2.47 13.61
N ARG A 38 -2.44 3.24 13.65
CA ARG A 38 -3.64 2.92 12.88
C ARG A 38 -3.41 3.25 11.42
N THR A 39 -3.51 2.22 10.57
CA THR A 39 -3.35 2.36 9.12
C THR A 39 -4.57 3.03 8.48
N VAL A 40 -4.51 3.27 7.16
CA VAL A 40 -5.64 3.74 6.35
C VAL A 40 -6.29 2.57 5.62
N LEU A 41 -7.55 2.72 5.20
CA LEU A 41 -8.19 1.73 4.33
C LEU A 41 -7.50 1.70 2.97
N GLY A 42 -7.04 0.52 2.55
CA GLY A 42 -6.36 0.28 1.28
C GLY A 42 -5.19 -0.68 1.44
N PHE A 43 -4.28 -0.64 0.47
CA PHE A 43 -3.07 -1.46 0.43
C PHE A 43 -1.83 -0.58 0.65
N SER A 44 -0.64 -1.18 0.59
CA SER A 44 0.65 -0.49 0.87
C SER A 44 0.79 0.86 0.13
N GLN A 45 0.31 0.99 -1.12
CA GLN A 45 0.36 2.27 -1.84
C GLN A 45 -0.39 3.39 -1.10
N ALA A 46 -1.61 3.12 -0.61
CA ALA A 46 -2.40 4.09 0.14
C ALA A 46 -1.72 4.42 1.47
N ALA A 47 -1.30 3.39 2.21
CA ALA A 47 -0.67 3.53 3.52
C ALA A 47 0.65 4.31 3.45
N LEU A 48 1.55 3.93 2.54
CA LEU A 48 2.84 4.59 2.33
C LEU A 48 2.67 6.05 1.90
N THR A 49 1.75 6.32 0.96
CA THR A 49 1.50 7.69 0.52
C THR A 49 0.92 8.53 1.64
N SER A 50 -0.06 8.00 2.38
CA SER A 50 -0.67 8.69 3.53
C SER A 50 0.35 9.00 4.61
N MET A 51 1.24 8.07 4.92
CA MET A 51 2.33 8.23 5.89
C MET A 51 3.31 9.32 5.47
N LEU A 52 3.79 9.27 4.22
CA LEU A 52 4.82 10.19 3.75
C LEU A 52 4.29 11.61 3.43
N THR A 53 2.99 11.76 3.18
CA THR A 53 2.36 13.06 2.92
C THR A 53 1.66 13.65 4.15
N GLY A 54 1.35 12.82 5.15
CA GLY A 54 0.51 13.21 6.28
C GLY A 54 -0.94 13.48 5.89
N ARG A 55 -1.46 12.84 4.84
CA ARG A 55 -2.80 13.09 4.28
C ARG A 55 -3.54 11.81 4.00
N ASP A 56 -4.87 11.86 4.11
CA ASP A 56 -5.75 10.74 3.74
C ASP A 56 -5.78 10.50 2.22
N PRO A 57 -6.13 9.28 1.77
CA PRO A 57 -6.14 8.90 0.36
C PRO A 57 -6.94 9.81 -0.55
N VAL A 58 -8.08 10.34 -0.10
CA VAL A 58 -8.88 11.30 -0.89
C VAL A 58 -8.10 12.58 -1.19
N SER A 59 -7.21 13.01 -0.30
CA SER A 59 -6.41 14.22 -0.47
C SER A 59 -5.26 14.04 -1.46
N HIS A 60 -4.53 12.92 -1.39
CA HIS A 60 -3.40 12.68 -2.29
C HIS A 60 -3.79 11.97 -3.61
N GLY A 61 -4.99 11.37 -3.70
CA GLY A 61 -5.53 10.77 -4.91
C GLY A 61 -4.99 9.37 -5.26
N LEU A 62 -4.16 8.77 -4.40
CA LEU A 62 -3.49 7.47 -4.65
C LEU A 62 -4.00 6.39 -3.69
N TRP A 63 -5.29 6.06 -3.77
CA TRP A 63 -5.91 5.07 -2.90
C TRP A 63 -5.58 3.63 -3.31
N MET A 64 -5.85 3.29 -4.56
CA MET A 64 -5.68 1.95 -5.11
C MET A 64 -4.78 1.98 -6.32
N MET A 65 -4.17 0.84 -6.65
CA MET A 65 -3.28 0.70 -7.82
C MET A 65 -3.98 1.07 -9.13
N TYR A 66 -5.26 0.72 -9.26
CA TYR A 66 -6.09 0.99 -10.41
C TYR A 66 -7.33 1.80 -10.03
N SER A 67 -7.65 2.78 -10.86
CA SER A 67 -8.90 3.52 -10.87
C SER A 67 -9.69 3.22 -12.16
N PHE A 68 -10.97 3.54 -12.18
CA PHE A 68 -11.75 3.46 -13.41
C PHE A 68 -11.44 4.66 -14.31
N ALA A 69 -11.13 4.40 -15.59
CA ALA A 69 -10.79 5.47 -16.51
C ALA A 69 -11.98 6.43 -16.74
N SER A 70 -11.73 7.73 -16.60
CA SER A 70 -12.68 8.79 -16.94
C SER A 70 -12.47 9.35 -18.35
N GLY A 71 -11.45 8.87 -19.07
CA GLY A 71 -11.04 9.31 -20.40
C GLY A 71 -10.18 8.27 -21.11
N ARG A 72 -8.99 8.68 -21.56
CA ARG A 72 -8.05 7.76 -22.24
C ARG A 72 -7.34 6.88 -21.22
N SER A 73 -7.62 5.59 -21.26
CA SER A 73 -6.86 4.57 -20.53
C SER A 73 -5.42 4.46 -21.06
N PRO A 74 -4.39 4.32 -20.21
CA PRO A 74 -3.03 4.01 -20.63
C PRO A 74 -2.94 2.66 -21.36
N PHE A 75 -3.93 1.81 -21.16
CA PHE A 75 -4.09 0.48 -21.76
C PHE A 75 -4.88 0.49 -23.09
N GLY A 76 -5.28 1.64 -23.60
CA GLY A 76 -6.10 1.76 -24.83
C GLY A 76 -5.50 1.10 -26.07
N LEU A 77 -4.17 0.82 -26.07
CA LEU A 77 -3.51 0.04 -27.12
C LEU A 77 -4.06 -1.40 -27.22
N LEU A 78 -4.58 -1.97 -26.12
CA LEU A 78 -5.17 -3.30 -26.10
C LEU A 78 -6.32 -3.44 -27.12
N ARG A 79 -7.14 -2.39 -27.24
CA ARG A 79 -8.26 -2.34 -28.20
C ARG A 79 -7.78 -2.54 -29.64
N MET A 80 -6.61 -1.97 -29.97
CA MET A 80 -6.01 -2.12 -31.31
C MET A 80 -5.39 -3.50 -31.52
N LEU A 81 -4.97 -4.18 -30.45
CA LEU A 81 -4.31 -5.49 -30.51
C LEU A 81 -5.29 -6.67 -30.44
N ARG A 82 -6.58 -6.44 -30.18
CA ARG A 82 -7.62 -7.48 -30.15
C ARG A 82 -7.61 -8.42 -31.39
N PRO A 83 -7.47 -7.89 -32.63
CA PRO A 83 -7.45 -8.75 -33.82
C PRO A 83 -6.24 -9.69 -33.92
N LEU A 84 -5.16 -9.38 -33.21
CA LEU A 84 -3.89 -10.12 -33.25
C LEU A 84 -3.80 -11.28 -32.23
N GLY A 85 -4.92 -11.64 -31.61
CA GLY A 85 -4.99 -12.80 -30.74
C GLY A 85 -5.30 -12.49 -29.26
N GLY A 86 -5.81 -11.30 -29.00
CA GLY A 86 -6.40 -10.93 -27.72
C GLY A 86 -5.42 -10.31 -26.69
N PRO A 87 -5.99 -9.52 -25.78
CA PRO A 87 -5.25 -8.74 -24.79
C PRO A 87 -4.60 -9.61 -23.69
N ASP A 88 -4.99 -10.88 -23.57
CA ASP A 88 -4.54 -11.75 -22.46
C ASP A 88 -3.26 -12.54 -22.79
N ARG A 89 -2.74 -12.38 -24.01
CA ARG A 89 -1.48 -13.03 -24.36
C ARG A 89 -0.29 -12.41 -23.64
N LEU A 90 0.59 -13.25 -23.11
CA LEU A 90 1.77 -12.84 -22.35
C LEU A 90 2.65 -11.81 -23.09
N TRP A 91 2.85 -11.95 -24.40
CA TRP A 91 3.63 -10.99 -25.18
C TRP A 91 2.99 -9.60 -25.23
N VAL A 92 1.65 -9.51 -25.24
CA VAL A 92 0.91 -8.23 -25.18
C VAL A 92 1.12 -7.57 -23.81
N ARG A 93 1.00 -8.36 -22.74
CA ARG A 93 1.26 -7.87 -21.36
C ARG A 93 2.70 -7.35 -21.21
N ASN A 94 3.67 -8.09 -21.75
CA ASN A 94 5.07 -7.68 -21.76
C ASN A 94 5.29 -6.39 -22.55
N LEU A 95 4.64 -6.23 -23.70
CA LEU A 95 4.71 -4.99 -24.48
C LEU A 95 4.10 -3.80 -23.73
N LEU A 96 2.99 -4.01 -23.04
CA LEU A 96 2.39 -2.98 -22.18
C LEU A 96 3.29 -2.59 -21.02
N ASN A 97 3.86 -3.57 -20.32
CA ASN A 97 4.83 -3.32 -19.25
C ASN A 97 6.01 -2.50 -19.77
N TRP A 98 6.58 -2.88 -20.91
CA TRP A 98 7.66 -2.13 -21.53
C TRP A 98 7.25 -0.70 -21.89
N LYS A 99 6.05 -0.51 -22.49
CA LYS A 99 5.50 0.80 -22.83
C LYS A 99 5.37 1.69 -21.59
N LEU A 100 4.70 1.19 -20.56
CA LEU A 100 4.44 1.95 -19.33
C LEU A 100 5.74 2.33 -18.63
N SER A 101 6.66 1.39 -18.47
CA SER A 101 7.91 1.62 -17.75
C SER A 101 8.90 2.47 -18.55
N ARG A 102 9.00 2.29 -19.88
CA ARG A 102 10.04 2.93 -20.70
C ARG A 102 9.56 4.17 -21.42
N LEU A 103 8.38 4.13 -22.07
CA LEU A 103 7.87 5.27 -22.84
C LEU A 103 7.15 6.27 -21.96
N GLU A 104 6.30 5.80 -21.03
CA GLU A 104 5.58 6.65 -20.08
C GLU A 104 6.39 6.96 -18.82
N ARG A 105 7.55 6.31 -18.66
CA ARG A 105 8.47 6.50 -17.51
C ARG A 105 7.76 6.35 -16.16
N ARG A 106 6.85 5.38 -16.06
CA ARG A 106 6.19 5.08 -14.79
C ARG A 106 7.14 4.29 -13.91
N SER A 107 7.43 4.82 -12.73
CA SER A 107 8.24 4.16 -11.71
C SER A 107 7.40 3.55 -10.58
N ALA A 108 6.10 3.88 -10.50
CA ALA A 108 5.19 3.26 -9.56
C ALA A 108 5.05 1.75 -9.83
N TYR A 109 4.93 0.97 -8.75
CA TYR A 109 4.67 -0.47 -8.84
C TYR A 109 3.30 -0.74 -9.47
N PHE A 110 3.21 -1.73 -10.33
CA PHE A 110 1.96 -2.26 -10.90
C PHE A 110 2.11 -3.69 -11.38
N SER A 111 0.99 -4.43 -11.42
CA SER A 111 0.89 -5.78 -12.00
C SER A 111 -0.25 -5.83 -13.01
N LEU A 112 -0.02 -6.43 -14.17
CA LEU A 112 -1.01 -6.49 -15.26
C LEU A 112 -1.51 -7.92 -15.51
N TYR A 113 -0.88 -8.95 -14.95
CA TYR A 113 -0.98 -10.30 -15.47
C TYR A 113 -2.31 -11.01 -15.20
N ASP A 114 -2.97 -10.69 -14.10
CA ASP A 114 -4.20 -11.38 -13.66
C ASP A 114 -5.48 -10.59 -13.95
N ILE A 115 -5.36 -9.35 -14.44
CA ILE A 115 -6.52 -8.53 -14.81
C ILE A 115 -7.00 -8.92 -16.22
N PRO A 116 -8.28 -9.28 -16.43
CA PRO A 116 -8.82 -9.53 -17.78
C PRO A 116 -8.58 -8.34 -18.72
N GLY A 117 -8.20 -8.61 -19.96
CA GLY A 117 -7.77 -7.55 -20.87
C GLY A 117 -8.88 -6.59 -21.30
N ASP A 118 -10.12 -7.05 -21.34
CA ASP A 118 -11.30 -6.24 -21.58
C ASP A 118 -11.64 -5.31 -20.40
N ILE A 119 -11.32 -5.72 -19.17
CA ILE A 119 -11.39 -4.89 -17.98
C ILE A 119 -10.22 -3.89 -17.95
N LEU A 120 -9.00 -4.37 -18.22
CA LEU A 120 -7.80 -3.53 -18.14
C LEU A 120 -7.91 -2.27 -19.02
N GLU A 121 -8.51 -2.37 -20.22
CA GLU A 121 -8.69 -1.21 -21.10
C GLU A 121 -9.68 -0.14 -20.57
N LEU A 122 -10.44 -0.47 -19.52
CA LEU A 122 -11.39 0.42 -18.84
C LEU A 122 -10.81 1.06 -17.60
N LEU A 123 -9.56 0.73 -17.27
CA LEU A 123 -8.86 1.20 -16.08
C LEU A 123 -7.86 2.30 -16.39
N ASP A 124 -7.50 3.05 -15.34
CA ASP A 124 -6.36 3.96 -15.30
C ASP A 124 -5.47 3.60 -14.10
N MET A 125 -4.27 4.16 -14.09
CA MET A 125 -3.28 4.03 -13.03
C MET A 125 -3.01 5.41 -12.43
N PRO A 126 -3.55 5.72 -11.24
CA PRO A 126 -3.37 7.03 -10.60
C PRO A 126 -1.90 7.35 -10.33
N ALA A 127 -1.15 6.38 -9.81
CA ALA A 127 0.27 6.56 -9.52
C ALA A 127 1.11 6.53 -10.81
N ARG A 128 1.89 7.59 -11.01
CA ARG A 128 2.87 7.66 -12.12
C ARG A 128 4.28 7.44 -11.64
N ARG A 129 4.61 7.96 -10.44
CA ARG A 129 5.92 7.84 -9.80
C ARG A 129 5.84 6.89 -8.59
N SER A 130 6.95 6.28 -8.28
CA SER A 130 7.08 5.53 -7.03
C SER A 130 6.87 6.46 -5.85
N VAL A 131 6.18 6.00 -4.82
CA VAL A 131 6.01 6.72 -3.55
C VAL A 131 7.36 7.00 -2.86
N PHE A 132 8.40 6.26 -3.24
CA PHE A 132 9.78 6.41 -2.75
C PHE A 132 10.62 7.41 -3.56
N GLU A 133 10.03 8.10 -4.50
CA GLU A 133 10.66 9.17 -5.29
C GLU A 133 10.05 10.52 -4.95
N PRO A 134 10.84 11.62 -5.00
CA PRO A 134 10.26 12.96 -4.97
C PRO A 134 9.20 13.13 -6.08
N GLY A 135 8.05 13.73 -5.72
CA GLY A 135 6.86 13.81 -6.57
C GLY A 135 6.02 12.54 -6.61
N GLY A 136 6.31 11.54 -5.77
CA GLY A 136 5.53 10.30 -5.63
C GLY A 136 4.32 10.43 -4.72
N GLY A 137 4.09 11.56 -4.08
CA GLY A 137 2.99 11.82 -3.14
C GLY A 137 1.64 12.13 -3.78
N GLY A 138 1.46 11.90 -5.09
CA GLY A 138 0.24 12.24 -5.82
C GLY A 138 0.07 13.75 -5.95
N SER A 139 -1.07 14.28 -5.50
CA SER A 139 -1.33 15.73 -5.47
C SER A 139 -0.71 16.44 -4.25
N MET A 140 -0.09 15.68 -3.33
CA MET A 140 0.45 16.20 -2.07
C MET A 140 1.96 16.11 -2.02
N ARG A 141 2.58 17.12 -1.39
CA ARG A 141 4.00 17.13 -1.07
C ARG A 141 4.30 16.09 0.03
N SER A 142 5.35 15.32 -0.14
CA SER A 142 5.80 14.30 0.80
C SER A 142 7.04 14.73 1.60
N VAL A 143 7.36 13.99 2.64
CA VAL A 143 8.62 14.18 3.38
C VAL A 143 9.85 13.98 2.49
N LEU A 144 9.75 13.14 1.45
CA LEU A 144 10.83 12.89 0.50
C LEU A 144 11.08 14.10 -0.42
N ASP A 145 10.01 14.82 -0.80
CA ASP A 145 10.13 16.06 -1.56
C ASP A 145 10.94 17.07 -0.76
N GLN A 146 10.55 17.30 0.50
CA GLN A 146 11.25 18.25 1.36
C GLN A 146 12.70 17.85 1.62
N ALA A 147 12.94 16.59 1.99
CA ALA A 147 14.31 16.10 2.23
C ALA A 147 15.21 16.18 0.97
N SER A 148 14.61 16.00 -0.22
CA SER A 148 15.33 16.16 -1.50
C SER A 148 15.69 17.60 -1.79
N GLU A 149 14.77 18.56 -1.56
CA GLU A 149 14.98 19.99 -1.73
C GLU A 149 16.07 20.51 -0.78
N GLU A 150 16.12 19.97 0.44
CA GLU A 150 17.15 20.28 1.43
C GLU A 150 18.52 19.64 1.10
N GLY A 151 18.58 18.82 0.03
CA GLY A 151 19.82 18.20 -0.46
C GLY A 151 20.31 17.02 0.39
N GLY A 152 19.48 16.49 1.29
CA GLY A 152 19.88 15.49 2.28
C GLY A 152 19.16 14.14 2.16
N LEU A 153 18.66 13.74 0.98
CA LEU A 153 17.87 12.52 0.80
C LEU A 153 18.71 11.31 0.38
N PHE A 154 18.52 10.18 1.10
CA PHE A 154 18.93 8.84 0.68
C PHE A 154 17.75 7.89 0.76
N VAL A 155 17.46 7.14 -0.31
CA VAL A 155 16.35 6.18 -0.36
C VAL A 155 16.82 4.86 -0.99
N ARG A 156 16.38 3.74 -0.42
CA ARG A 156 16.38 2.40 -1.05
C ARG A 156 15.01 1.78 -0.89
N ASP A 157 14.44 1.38 -2.00
CA ASP A 157 13.10 0.81 -2.11
C ASP A 157 13.14 -0.68 -2.50
N TYR A 158 11.98 -1.26 -2.82
CA TYR A 158 11.81 -2.65 -3.22
C TYR A 158 12.62 -3.09 -4.46
N ASN A 159 13.19 -2.16 -5.23
CA ASN A 159 14.06 -2.48 -6.37
C ASN A 159 15.48 -2.86 -5.91
N THR A 160 15.82 -2.57 -4.64
CA THR A 160 17.12 -2.89 -4.06
C THR A 160 16.99 -4.15 -3.21
N PRO A 161 17.79 -5.21 -3.44
CA PRO A 161 17.80 -6.38 -2.58
C PRO A 161 17.99 -5.98 -1.11
N GLU A 162 17.23 -6.57 -0.21
CA GLU A 162 17.16 -6.18 1.21
C GLU A 162 18.54 -6.10 1.88
N GLU A 163 19.38 -7.14 1.73
CA GLU A 163 20.72 -7.14 2.28
C GLU A 163 21.58 -5.98 1.77
N GLN A 164 21.46 -5.67 0.48
CA GLN A 164 22.15 -4.54 -0.13
C GLN A 164 21.60 -3.21 0.40
N ALA A 165 20.30 -3.06 0.54
CA ALA A 165 19.67 -1.84 1.03
C ALA A 165 20.15 -1.47 2.44
N PHE A 166 20.22 -2.44 3.34
CA PHE A 166 20.76 -2.24 4.68
C PHE A 166 22.28 -1.91 4.67
N GLY A 167 23.08 -2.60 3.86
CA GLY A 167 24.51 -2.31 3.73
C GLY A 167 24.80 -0.91 3.15
N GLU A 168 23.95 -0.47 2.21
CA GLU A 168 24.04 0.87 1.64
C GLU A 168 23.54 1.95 2.61
N LEU A 169 22.54 1.66 3.47
CA LEU A 169 22.15 2.54 4.57
C LEU A 169 23.32 2.75 5.53
N GLU A 170 23.97 1.67 5.96
CA GLU A 170 25.13 1.74 6.83
C GLU A 170 26.24 2.62 6.22
N THR A 171 26.53 2.41 4.94
CA THR A 171 27.50 3.22 4.20
C THR A 171 27.09 4.70 4.09
N ALA A 172 25.80 4.98 3.89
CA ALA A 172 25.27 6.35 3.83
C ALA A 172 25.44 7.07 5.17
N LEU A 173 25.14 6.38 6.27
CA LEU A 173 25.32 6.91 7.62
C LEU A 173 26.80 7.16 7.97
N GLU A 174 27.70 6.27 7.56
CA GLU A 174 29.15 6.45 7.73
C GLU A 174 29.66 7.69 6.98
N LYS A 175 29.20 7.90 5.75
CA LYS A 175 29.61 9.04 4.94
C LYS A 175 29.01 10.37 5.39
N GLY A 176 27.90 10.34 6.15
CA GLY A 176 27.26 11.53 6.72
C GLY A 176 26.77 12.55 5.67
N ARG A 177 26.41 12.09 4.46
CA ARG A 177 26.02 12.98 3.34
C ARG A 177 24.54 13.26 3.24
N SER A 178 23.71 12.50 3.95
CA SER A 178 22.26 12.61 3.96
C SER A 178 21.75 12.86 5.36
N SER A 179 20.84 13.81 5.49
CA SER A 179 20.15 14.12 6.75
C SER A 179 18.93 13.23 6.94
N PHE A 180 18.28 12.81 5.85
CA PHE A 180 17.13 11.89 5.86
C PHE A 180 17.44 10.65 5.04
N ASN A 181 17.38 9.48 5.69
CA ASN A 181 17.69 8.19 5.11
C ASN A 181 16.45 7.29 5.25
N LEU A 182 15.98 6.69 4.15
CA LEU A 182 14.87 5.76 4.15
C LEU A 182 15.27 4.46 3.45
N VAL A 183 15.04 3.35 4.13
CA VAL A 183 15.10 2.00 3.55
C VAL A 183 13.75 1.35 3.70
N TYR A 184 13.23 0.81 2.61
CA TYR A 184 11.99 0.01 2.57
C TYR A 184 12.31 -1.43 2.19
N THR A 185 11.67 -2.37 2.88
CA THR A 185 11.76 -3.80 2.59
C THR A 185 10.37 -4.46 2.59
N ALA A 186 10.06 -5.22 1.53
CA ALA A 186 8.83 -6.00 1.38
C ALA A 186 9.02 -7.49 1.70
N GLY A 187 10.18 -7.88 2.24
CA GLY A 187 10.49 -9.28 2.50
C GLY A 187 9.60 -9.93 3.56
N LEU A 188 9.18 -9.16 4.56
CA LEU A 188 8.26 -9.63 5.61
C LEU A 188 6.84 -9.79 5.07
N ASP A 189 6.32 -8.81 4.34
CA ASP A 189 5.00 -8.87 3.71
C ASP A 189 4.85 -10.11 2.83
N SER A 190 5.80 -10.34 1.92
CA SER A 190 5.82 -11.53 1.07
C SER A 190 5.82 -12.83 1.88
N LEU A 191 6.59 -12.89 2.97
CA LEU A 191 6.62 -14.06 3.85
C LEU A 191 5.26 -14.28 4.52
N LEU A 192 4.64 -13.22 5.02
CA LEU A 192 3.34 -13.25 5.68
C LEU A 192 2.22 -13.70 4.75
N HIS A 193 2.21 -13.27 3.51
CA HIS A 193 1.25 -13.73 2.51
C HIS A 193 1.29 -15.25 2.31
N TRP A 194 2.48 -15.83 2.21
CA TRP A 194 2.63 -17.27 1.92
C TRP A 194 2.52 -18.17 3.15
N HIS A 195 2.98 -17.71 4.32
CA HIS A 195 3.08 -18.56 5.52
C HIS A 195 2.05 -18.20 6.58
N GLY A 196 1.48 -17.00 6.56
CA GLY A 196 0.58 -16.46 7.59
C GLY A 196 1.33 -15.84 8.77
N PRO A 197 0.67 -14.93 9.51
CA PRO A 197 1.30 -14.20 10.62
C PRO A 197 1.76 -15.09 11.79
N SER A 198 1.21 -16.31 11.92
CA SER A 198 1.54 -17.23 13.03
C SER A 198 2.72 -18.16 12.74
N ALA A 199 3.32 -18.11 11.55
CA ALA A 199 4.36 -19.03 11.13
C ALA A 199 5.70 -18.79 11.87
N GLU A 200 6.44 -19.87 12.15
CA GLU A 200 7.74 -19.79 12.83
C GLU A 200 8.79 -19.02 12.01
N GLU A 201 8.72 -19.12 10.69
CA GLU A 201 9.60 -18.43 9.75
C GLU A 201 9.49 -16.90 9.89
N VAL A 202 8.31 -16.39 10.25
CA VAL A 202 8.08 -14.97 10.54
C VAL A 202 8.86 -14.54 11.78
N GLY A 203 8.78 -15.32 12.86
CA GLY A 203 9.58 -15.06 14.07
C GLY A 203 11.09 -15.10 13.80
N ALA A 204 11.54 -16.02 12.94
CA ALA A 204 12.95 -16.09 12.54
C ALA A 204 13.38 -14.84 11.74
N ARG A 205 12.54 -14.38 10.82
CA ARG A 205 12.79 -13.14 10.05
C ARG A 205 12.84 -11.91 10.95
N LEU A 206 11.90 -11.78 11.88
CA LEU A 206 11.86 -10.66 12.82
C LEU A 206 13.10 -10.62 13.72
N ARG A 207 13.62 -11.77 14.17
CA ARG A 207 14.89 -11.81 14.92
C ARG A 207 16.07 -11.26 14.10
N VAL A 208 16.18 -11.63 12.83
CA VAL A 208 17.22 -11.10 11.93
C VAL A 208 17.12 -9.58 11.78
N TYR A 209 15.90 -9.05 11.63
CA TYR A 209 15.70 -7.59 11.61
C TYR A 209 16.10 -6.94 12.92
N GLY A 210 15.69 -7.51 14.06
CA GLY A 210 16.02 -6.98 15.39
C GLY A 210 17.53 -6.90 15.65
N GLU A 211 18.27 -7.95 15.31
CA GLU A 211 19.74 -8.00 15.43
C GLU A 211 20.41 -6.95 14.54
N ARG A 212 19.94 -6.82 13.29
CA ARG A 212 20.52 -5.88 12.33
C ARG A 212 20.23 -4.43 12.70
N ILE A 213 19.00 -4.13 13.09
CA ILE A 213 18.59 -2.80 13.57
C ILE A 213 19.35 -2.44 14.83
N GLY A 214 19.42 -3.33 15.82
CA GLY A 214 20.18 -3.10 17.06
C GLY A 214 21.66 -2.84 16.80
N SER A 215 22.26 -3.50 15.81
CA SER A 215 23.64 -3.25 15.41
C SER A 215 23.83 -1.86 14.81
N LEU A 216 22.89 -1.39 13.96
CA LEU A 216 22.92 -0.05 13.39
C LEU A 216 22.73 1.02 14.46
N VAL A 217 21.74 0.86 15.35
CA VAL A 217 21.49 1.81 16.46
C VAL A 217 22.71 1.94 17.36
N LYS A 218 23.36 0.83 17.70
CA LYS A 218 24.58 0.82 18.50
C LYS A 218 25.75 1.49 17.79
N LYS A 219 25.88 1.30 16.48
CA LYS A 219 27.00 1.86 15.68
C LYS A 219 26.86 3.36 15.46
N PHE A 220 25.63 3.88 15.38
CA PHE A 220 25.34 5.28 15.07
C PHE A 220 24.47 5.93 16.17
N PRO A 221 25.03 6.11 17.40
CA PRO A 221 24.25 6.58 18.55
C PRO A 221 23.68 8.00 18.38
N ASP A 222 24.29 8.83 17.53
CA ASP A 222 23.84 10.21 17.25
C ASP A 222 22.83 10.27 16.09
N THR A 223 22.36 9.12 15.60
CA THR A 223 21.34 9.04 14.55
C THR A 223 19.99 8.73 15.19
N ARG A 224 18.97 9.48 14.78
CA ARG A 224 17.59 9.20 15.10
C ARG A 224 17.09 8.05 14.24
N PHE A 225 16.79 6.92 14.87
CA PHE A 225 16.23 5.75 14.22
C PHE A 225 14.73 5.66 14.41
N ILE A 226 14.01 5.41 13.31
CA ILE A 226 12.59 5.12 13.29
C ILE A 226 12.40 3.83 12.51
N VAL A 227 11.83 2.80 13.14
CA VAL A 227 11.48 1.52 12.52
C VAL A 227 9.99 1.38 12.57
N LEU A 228 9.34 1.18 11.41
CA LEU A 228 7.89 1.13 11.36
C LEU A 228 7.37 0.25 10.22
N GLY A 229 6.10 -0.16 10.33
CA GLY A 229 5.33 -0.72 9.23
C GLY A 229 4.34 0.29 8.65
N ASP A 230 3.72 -0.06 7.57
CA ASP A 230 2.64 0.68 6.94
C ASP A 230 1.26 0.09 7.27
N HIS A 231 1.18 -1.20 7.49
CA HIS A 231 -0.01 -1.94 7.94
C HIS A 231 0.39 -3.23 8.67
N GLY A 232 -0.59 -3.93 9.21
CA GLY A 232 -0.43 -5.27 9.74
C GLY A 232 -0.85 -6.35 8.73
N MET A 233 -1.08 -7.58 9.22
CA MET A 233 -1.46 -8.74 8.42
C MET A 233 -2.42 -9.63 9.19
N CYS A 234 -3.54 -10.01 8.58
CA CYS A 234 -4.53 -10.91 9.16
C CYS A 234 -4.35 -12.34 8.59
N GLU A 235 -4.66 -13.36 9.39
CA GLU A 235 -4.74 -14.74 8.89
C GLU A 235 -5.88 -14.87 7.86
N VAL A 236 -5.69 -15.68 6.82
CA VAL A 236 -6.74 -16.00 5.85
C VAL A 236 -7.40 -17.33 6.24
N GLU A 237 -8.70 -17.29 6.44
CA GLU A 237 -9.51 -18.43 6.90
C GLU A 237 -10.52 -18.87 5.83
N ARG A 238 -11.02 -17.95 5.01
CA ARG A 238 -12.13 -18.18 4.08
C ARG A 238 -11.88 -17.52 2.73
N HIS A 239 -12.53 -18.09 1.70
CA HIS A 239 -12.54 -17.55 0.34
C HIS A 239 -13.99 -17.34 -0.09
N VAL A 240 -14.24 -16.27 -0.84
CA VAL A 240 -15.54 -15.98 -1.45
C VAL A 240 -15.37 -15.74 -2.93
N ASP A 241 -16.19 -16.38 -3.75
CA ASP A 241 -16.23 -16.15 -5.19
C ASP A 241 -17.31 -15.09 -5.51
N LEU A 242 -16.89 -13.84 -5.49
CA LEU A 242 -17.77 -12.72 -5.84
C LEU A 242 -17.93 -12.59 -7.37
N ILE A 243 -16.93 -12.99 -8.14
CA ILE A 243 -16.99 -12.92 -9.62
C ILE A 243 -18.15 -13.76 -10.11
N ALA A 244 -18.18 -15.05 -9.76
CA ALA A 244 -19.27 -15.94 -10.17
C ALA A 244 -20.65 -15.44 -9.67
N SER A 245 -20.71 -14.88 -8.46
CA SER A 245 -21.95 -14.37 -7.88
C SER A 245 -22.51 -13.17 -8.67
N VAL A 246 -21.65 -12.23 -9.08
CA VAL A 246 -22.08 -11.05 -9.87
C VAL A 246 -22.37 -11.41 -11.32
N GLU A 247 -21.56 -12.27 -11.95
CA GLU A 247 -21.77 -12.73 -13.33
C GLU A 247 -23.10 -13.50 -13.49
N ALA A 248 -23.54 -14.24 -12.46
CA ALA A 248 -24.83 -14.94 -12.46
C ALA A 248 -26.03 -14.01 -12.63
N ALA A 249 -25.89 -12.71 -12.34
CA ALA A 249 -26.95 -11.72 -12.58
C ALA A 249 -27.18 -11.40 -14.09
N GLY A 250 -26.28 -11.82 -14.97
CA GLY A 250 -26.38 -11.59 -16.39
C GLY A 250 -26.18 -10.15 -16.85
N LEU A 251 -25.63 -9.30 -15.97
CA LEU A 251 -25.27 -7.92 -16.27
C LEU A 251 -24.07 -7.86 -17.24
N LYS A 252 -24.02 -6.84 -18.09
CA LYS A 252 -23.02 -6.70 -19.16
C LYS A 252 -21.93 -5.70 -18.80
N ILE A 253 -20.71 -6.06 -19.13
CA ILE A 253 -19.53 -5.17 -19.04
C ILE A 253 -19.24 -4.64 -20.47
N PRO A 254 -19.05 -3.33 -20.64
CA PRO A 254 -19.05 -2.25 -19.65
C PRO A 254 -20.41 -1.53 -19.49
N GLU A 255 -21.48 -1.96 -20.17
CA GLU A 255 -22.74 -1.24 -20.32
C GLU A 255 -23.46 -1.06 -18.97
N ASP A 256 -23.54 -2.15 -18.18
CA ASP A 256 -24.24 -2.15 -16.90
C ASP A 256 -23.29 -1.85 -15.74
N TYR A 257 -22.03 -2.31 -15.81
CA TYR A 257 -21.05 -2.08 -14.78
C TYR A 257 -19.61 -2.31 -15.24
N ILE A 258 -18.66 -1.78 -14.48
CA ILE A 258 -17.23 -2.10 -14.59
C ILE A 258 -16.76 -2.57 -13.21
N PRO A 259 -16.29 -3.82 -13.05
CA PRO A 259 -15.80 -4.34 -11.78
C PRO A 259 -14.29 -4.15 -11.61
N PHE A 260 -13.83 -4.13 -10.37
CA PHE A 260 -12.46 -4.46 -10.01
C PHE A 260 -12.45 -5.29 -8.73
N TYR A 261 -11.91 -6.50 -8.79
CA TYR A 261 -11.82 -7.42 -7.67
C TYR A 261 -10.39 -7.47 -7.16
N ASP A 262 -10.10 -6.71 -6.08
CA ASP A 262 -8.89 -6.87 -5.28
C ASP A 262 -9.03 -8.08 -4.34
N SER A 263 -7.98 -8.44 -3.62
CA SER A 263 -8.02 -9.61 -2.74
C SER A 263 -8.99 -9.47 -1.55
N THR A 264 -9.16 -8.26 -1.00
CA THR A 264 -10.02 -8.00 0.17
C THR A 264 -11.15 -7.01 -0.13
N MET A 265 -11.20 -6.49 -1.34
CA MET A 265 -12.15 -5.45 -1.72
C MET A 265 -12.64 -5.67 -3.15
N ALA A 266 -13.94 -5.53 -3.38
CA ALA A 266 -14.50 -5.42 -4.72
C ALA A 266 -15.09 -4.03 -4.91
N ARG A 267 -14.78 -3.43 -6.07
CA ARG A 267 -15.19 -2.08 -6.42
C ARG A 267 -15.92 -2.11 -7.75
N PHE A 268 -17.01 -1.36 -7.85
CA PHE A 268 -17.84 -1.32 -9.04
C PHE A 268 -18.11 0.12 -9.45
N ARG A 269 -18.01 0.39 -10.74
CA ARG A 269 -18.59 1.58 -11.36
C ARG A 269 -19.86 1.16 -12.07
N SER A 270 -21.01 1.61 -11.56
CA SER A 270 -22.32 1.25 -12.10
C SER A 270 -22.66 2.08 -13.33
N GLY A 271 -23.29 1.46 -14.32
CA GLY A 271 -23.82 2.14 -15.52
C GLY A 271 -25.18 2.82 -15.29
N GLY A 272 -25.81 2.59 -14.12
CA GLY A 272 -27.07 3.19 -13.73
C GLY A 272 -27.65 2.56 -12.46
N GLU A 273 -28.72 3.18 -11.96
CA GLU A 273 -29.39 2.81 -10.68
C GLU A 273 -29.82 1.33 -10.64
N GLY A 274 -30.37 0.79 -11.73
CA GLY A 274 -30.83 -0.59 -11.80
C GLY A 274 -29.70 -1.61 -11.63
N ALA A 275 -28.57 -1.39 -12.33
CA ALA A 275 -27.40 -2.23 -12.19
C ALA A 275 -26.78 -2.11 -10.79
N ARG A 276 -26.71 -0.88 -10.26
CA ARG A 276 -26.22 -0.63 -8.91
C ARG A 276 -27.03 -1.37 -7.86
N ALA A 277 -28.37 -1.29 -7.93
CA ALA A 277 -29.26 -1.97 -6.99
C ALA A 277 -29.10 -3.50 -7.07
N ALA A 278 -29.04 -4.07 -8.30
CA ALA A 278 -28.86 -5.50 -8.48
C ALA A 278 -27.52 -6.01 -7.91
N ILE A 279 -26.42 -5.28 -8.15
CA ILE A 279 -25.12 -5.63 -7.59
C ILE A 279 -25.12 -5.49 -6.08
N SER A 280 -25.69 -4.40 -5.52
CA SER A 280 -25.81 -4.20 -4.08
C SER A 280 -26.53 -5.37 -3.39
N GLU A 281 -27.65 -5.82 -3.95
CA GLU A 281 -28.43 -6.96 -3.43
C GLU A 281 -27.61 -8.26 -3.41
N ILE A 282 -26.78 -8.50 -4.44
CA ILE A 282 -25.89 -9.67 -4.48
C ILE A 282 -24.82 -9.56 -3.40
N LEU A 283 -24.20 -8.40 -3.28
CA LEU A 283 -23.11 -8.16 -2.32
C LEU A 283 -23.61 -8.23 -0.87
N GLU A 284 -24.80 -7.71 -0.59
CA GLU A 284 -25.43 -7.78 0.75
C GLU A 284 -25.73 -9.22 1.19
N ARG A 285 -25.95 -10.14 0.23
CA ARG A 285 -26.14 -11.57 0.49
C ARG A 285 -24.86 -12.36 0.51
N SER A 286 -23.76 -11.77 0.09
CA SER A 286 -22.47 -12.44 0.02
C SER A 286 -21.85 -12.58 1.42
N PRO A 287 -21.44 -13.79 1.82
CA PRO A 287 -20.87 -13.98 3.15
C PRO A 287 -19.46 -13.39 3.25
N GLY A 288 -19.07 -12.98 4.47
CA GLY A 288 -17.70 -12.62 4.79
C GLY A 288 -17.27 -11.22 4.35
N GLY A 289 -18.24 -10.32 4.18
CA GLY A 289 -17.99 -8.92 3.90
C GLY A 289 -19.26 -8.10 3.87
N ARG A 290 -19.13 -6.81 3.56
CA ARG A 290 -20.26 -5.88 3.47
C ARG A 290 -19.98 -4.73 2.51
N VAL A 291 -21.02 -4.09 2.04
CA VAL A 291 -20.95 -2.84 1.30
C VAL A 291 -20.66 -1.68 2.25
N LEU A 292 -19.72 -0.82 1.90
CA LEU A 292 -19.41 0.39 2.65
C LEU A 292 -20.35 1.54 2.25
N GLY A 293 -20.90 2.24 3.25
CA GLY A 293 -21.71 3.44 3.04
C GLY A 293 -20.86 4.69 2.76
N ALA A 294 -21.50 5.71 2.16
CA ALA A 294 -20.79 6.96 1.83
C ALA A 294 -20.22 7.67 3.07
N GLU A 295 -20.99 7.77 4.15
CA GLU A 295 -20.54 8.39 5.41
C GLU A 295 -19.29 7.67 6.00
N GLU A 296 -19.25 6.35 5.89
CA GLU A 296 -18.12 5.55 6.34
C GLU A 296 -16.89 5.78 5.45
N LEU A 297 -17.07 5.78 4.13
CA LEU A 297 -16.00 6.09 3.18
C LEU A 297 -15.42 7.51 3.41
N GLU A 298 -16.27 8.48 3.73
CA GLU A 298 -15.86 9.83 4.12
C GLU A 298 -15.05 9.82 5.41
N SER A 299 -15.51 9.11 6.43
CA SER A 299 -14.81 9.00 7.73
C SER A 299 -13.44 8.32 7.61
N LEU A 300 -13.31 7.39 6.67
CA LEU A 300 -12.07 6.67 6.35
C LEU A 300 -11.15 7.47 5.39
N GLY A 301 -11.58 8.63 4.89
CA GLY A 301 -10.80 9.47 3.97
C GLY A 301 -10.60 8.84 2.59
N VAL A 302 -11.56 8.01 2.14
CA VAL A 302 -11.52 7.28 0.87
C VAL A 302 -12.79 7.47 0.02
N TYR A 303 -13.58 8.50 0.31
CA TYR A 303 -14.73 8.85 -0.51
C TYR A 303 -14.31 9.72 -1.70
N PHE A 304 -14.50 9.21 -2.91
CA PHE A 304 -14.19 9.87 -4.17
C PHE A 304 -15.49 10.16 -4.93
N PRO A 305 -16.03 11.39 -4.85
CA PRO A 305 -17.37 11.70 -5.35
C PRO A 305 -17.52 11.62 -6.87
N ALA A 306 -16.43 11.72 -7.64
CA ALA A 306 -16.46 11.53 -9.10
C ALA A 306 -16.41 10.04 -9.51
N GLY A 307 -16.36 9.11 -8.55
CA GLY A 307 -16.39 7.67 -8.78
C GLY A 307 -15.13 7.10 -9.44
N GLU A 308 -13.98 7.73 -9.23
CA GLU A 308 -12.70 7.28 -9.79
C GLU A 308 -12.36 5.85 -9.37
N PHE A 309 -12.75 5.48 -8.16
CA PHE A 309 -12.52 4.14 -7.61
C PHE A 309 -13.80 3.30 -7.48
N GLY A 310 -14.92 3.79 -8.01
CA GLY A 310 -16.22 3.15 -7.98
C GLY A 310 -17.24 3.88 -7.11
N ASP A 311 -18.51 3.53 -7.32
CA ASP A 311 -19.67 4.05 -6.58
C ASP A 311 -20.29 3.00 -5.65
N LEU A 312 -19.80 1.75 -5.72
CA LEU A 312 -20.19 0.65 -4.86
C LEU A 312 -18.94 -0.13 -4.47
N ILE A 313 -18.69 -0.24 -3.16
CA ILE A 313 -17.48 -0.83 -2.61
C ILE A 313 -17.88 -1.90 -1.59
N PHE A 314 -17.48 -3.13 -1.86
CA PHE A 314 -17.61 -4.26 -0.93
C PHE A 314 -16.26 -4.51 -0.26
N LEU A 315 -16.25 -4.58 1.06
CA LEU A 315 -15.07 -4.87 1.87
C LEU A 315 -15.26 -6.20 2.59
N CYS A 316 -14.28 -7.09 2.45
CA CYS A 316 -14.25 -8.34 3.18
C CYS A 316 -14.03 -8.11 4.68
N GLU A 317 -14.63 -8.98 5.49
CA GLU A 317 -14.28 -9.12 6.91
C GLU A 317 -12.87 -9.71 7.05
N PRO A 318 -12.12 -9.35 8.12
CA PRO A 318 -10.83 -9.96 8.41
C PRO A 318 -10.88 -11.49 8.34
N GLY A 319 -9.88 -12.08 7.68
CA GLY A 319 -9.82 -13.52 7.45
C GLY A 319 -10.54 -14.02 6.20
N THR A 320 -11.26 -13.17 5.48
CA THR A 320 -11.93 -13.52 4.21
C THR A 320 -11.22 -12.85 3.04
N ILE A 321 -10.95 -13.60 1.96
CA ILE A 321 -10.45 -13.04 0.71
C ILE A 321 -11.36 -13.40 -0.48
N ILE A 322 -11.39 -12.51 -1.47
CA ILE A 322 -12.02 -12.76 -2.76
C ILE A 322 -11.09 -13.65 -3.58
N MET A 323 -11.58 -14.80 -3.99
CA MET A 323 -10.83 -15.73 -4.84
C MET A 323 -11.78 -16.52 -5.75
N PRO A 324 -11.62 -16.43 -7.08
CA PRO A 324 -10.57 -15.70 -7.80
C PRO A 324 -10.66 -14.18 -7.68
N SER A 325 -9.54 -13.47 -7.90
CA SER A 325 -9.47 -12.01 -7.95
C SER A 325 -8.58 -11.55 -9.11
N PHE A 326 -8.59 -10.25 -9.41
CA PHE A 326 -7.69 -9.67 -10.43
C PHE A 326 -6.24 -9.53 -9.93
N MET A 327 -5.99 -9.86 -8.67
CA MET A 327 -4.66 -9.90 -8.07
C MET A 327 -4.06 -11.31 -8.01
N GLY A 328 -4.77 -12.31 -8.54
CA GLY A 328 -4.31 -13.70 -8.66
C GLY A 328 -5.25 -14.72 -8.02
N GLU A 329 -4.87 -16.00 -8.18
CA GLU A 329 -5.60 -17.16 -7.67
C GLU A 329 -4.79 -17.94 -6.62
N ALA A 330 -3.72 -17.34 -6.09
CA ALA A 330 -2.90 -17.98 -5.09
C ALA A 330 -3.64 -18.10 -3.76
N ARG A 331 -3.56 -19.30 -3.15
CA ARG A 331 -4.10 -19.54 -1.80
C ARG A 331 -3.17 -18.94 -0.75
N LEU A 332 -3.34 -17.67 -0.48
CA LEU A 332 -2.58 -16.96 0.53
C LEU A 332 -3.03 -17.36 1.93
N LYS A 333 -2.11 -17.33 2.89
CA LYS A 333 -2.36 -17.61 4.31
C LYS A 333 -2.46 -16.34 5.15
N GLY A 334 -1.93 -15.23 4.66
CA GLY A 334 -2.05 -13.91 5.25
C GLY A 334 -2.50 -12.90 4.21
N MET A 335 -3.32 -11.93 4.62
CA MET A 335 -3.78 -10.84 3.77
C MET A 335 -4.04 -9.58 4.59
N HIS A 336 -3.92 -8.43 3.94
CA HIS A 336 -4.18 -7.09 4.48
C HIS A 336 -5.18 -6.34 3.59
N GLY A 337 -5.44 -5.05 3.88
CA GLY A 337 -6.41 -4.26 3.12
C GLY A 337 -7.85 -4.41 3.64
N TYR A 338 -8.02 -4.88 4.88
CA TYR A 338 -9.29 -4.91 5.60
C TYR A 338 -9.59 -3.55 6.25
N HIS A 339 -10.74 -3.47 6.95
CA HIS A 339 -11.11 -2.27 7.67
C HIS A 339 -10.03 -1.88 8.70
N PRO A 340 -9.62 -0.59 8.78
CA PRO A 340 -8.55 -0.16 9.69
C PRO A 340 -8.83 -0.39 11.18
N ASP A 341 -10.09 -0.57 11.58
CA ASP A 341 -10.44 -0.90 12.96
C ASP A 341 -10.17 -2.37 13.34
N ALA A 342 -9.80 -3.21 12.37
CA ALA A 342 -9.39 -4.58 12.68
C ALA A 342 -8.01 -4.56 13.33
N PRO A 343 -7.84 -5.12 14.55
CA PRO A 343 -6.57 -5.03 15.28
C PRO A 343 -5.37 -5.63 14.53
N CYS A 344 -5.61 -6.65 13.70
CA CYS A 344 -4.58 -7.26 12.84
C CYS A 344 -4.06 -6.33 11.74
N MET A 345 -4.76 -5.19 11.47
CA MET A 345 -4.34 -4.18 10.51
C MET A 345 -3.45 -3.10 11.11
N ASP A 346 -3.42 -2.96 12.44
CA ASP A 346 -2.58 -1.98 13.09
C ASP A 346 -1.10 -2.25 12.81
N SER A 347 -0.39 -1.21 12.45
CA SER A 347 1.05 -1.18 12.32
C SER A 347 1.73 -0.76 13.63
N VAL A 348 3.05 -0.74 13.64
CA VAL A 348 3.85 -0.32 14.80
C VAL A 348 4.95 0.63 14.36
N MET A 349 5.32 1.54 15.25
CA MET A 349 6.52 2.38 15.14
C MET A 349 7.38 2.22 16.39
N TYR A 350 8.68 1.99 16.18
CA TYR A 350 9.72 2.04 17.19
C TYR A 350 10.66 3.21 16.91
N SER A 351 11.17 3.85 17.97
CA SER A 351 12.16 4.92 17.84
C SER A 351 13.11 4.95 19.03
N ASN A 352 14.33 5.43 18.84
CA ASN A 352 15.24 5.80 19.94
C ASN A 352 14.97 7.22 20.48
N GLU A 353 14.04 7.97 19.86
CA GLU A 353 13.48 9.19 20.43
C GLU A 353 12.05 8.94 20.92
N GLU A 354 11.64 9.67 21.95
CA GLU A 354 10.31 9.55 22.53
C GLU A 354 9.24 10.09 21.58
N PHE A 355 8.24 9.27 21.29
CA PHE A 355 6.98 9.68 20.70
C PHE A 355 5.93 9.70 21.81
N LYS A 356 5.24 10.81 21.99
CA LYS A 356 4.41 11.06 23.20
C LYS A 356 3.09 10.29 23.23
N GLU A 357 2.70 9.71 22.13
CA GLU A 357 1.41 9.04 21.98
C GLU A 357 1.63 7.53 21.91
N ASP A 358 0.90 6.76 22.71
CA ASP A 358 0.91 5.29 22.67
C ASP A 358 0.21 4.76 21.43
N GLU A 359 -0.70 5.56 20.85
CA GLU A 359 -1.44 5.28 19.61
C GLU A 359 -1.51 6.55 18.75
N ALA A 360 -1.26 6.40 17.45
CA ALA A 360 -1.38 7.47 16.47
C ALA A 360 -1.99 6.95 15.17
N ARG A 361 -2.52 7.86 14.35
CA ARG A 361 -2.88 7.55 12.96
C ARG A 361 -1.64 7.61 12.09
N LEU A 362 -1.57 6.74 11.08
CA LEU A 362 -0.46 6.71 10.13
C LEU A 362 -0.26 8.07 9.43
N THR A 363 -1.34 8.81 9.16
CA THR A 363 -1.31 10.17 8.62
C THR A 363 -0.72 11.20 9.59
N GLY A 364 -0.66 10.92 10.88
CA GLY A 364 -0.17 11.85 11.92
C GLY A 364 1.35 11.89 12.06
N ILE A 365 2.09 10.94 11.48
CA ILE A 365 3.52 10.77 11.78
C ILE A 365 4.48 11.49 10.83
N ALA A 366 4.01 12.11 9.75
CA ALA A 366 4.89 12.73 8.74
C ALA A 366 5.86 13.78 9.36
N SER A 367 5.38 14.61 10.27
CA SER A 367 6.23 15.59 10.99
C SER A 367 7.17 14.96 12.01
N PHE A 368 6.86 13.75 12.47
CA PHE A 368 7.78 12.96 13.28
C PHE A 368 8.84 12.29 12.40
N LEU A 369 8.51 11.83 11.19
CA LEU A 369 9.50 11.29 10.25
C LEU A 369 10.53 12.36 9.86
N LEU A 370 10.07 13.55 9.51
CA LEU A 370 10.91 14.69 9.16
C LEU A 370 10.52 15.90 9.98
N PRO A 371 11.29 16.24 11.07
CA PRO A 371 11.03 17.43 11.86
C PRO A 371 11.01 18.70 10.99
N GLY A 372 9.98 19.52 11.18
CA GLY A 372 9.79 20.72 10.35
C GLY A 372 9.14 20.47 9.00
N PHE A 373 8.64 19.25 8.75
CA PHE A 373 7.88 18.94 7.54
C PHE A 373 6.67 19.87 7.38
N ARG A 374 6.56 20.47 6.22
CA ARG A 374 5.44 21.33 5.82
C ARG A 374 4.69 20.65 4.67
N GLY A 375 3.66 19.91 5.04
CA GLY A 375 2.72 19.33 4.08
C GLY A 375 2.01 20.44 3.28
N GLY A 376 1.63 20.12 2.05
CA GLY A 376 0.91 21.04 1.16
C GLY A 376 0.56 20.34 -0.14
N VAL A 377 -0.07 21.10 -1.05
CA VAL A 377 -0.28 20.64 -2.43
C VAL A 377 1.07 20.63 -3.14
N SER A 378 1.38 19.59 -3.91
CA SER A 378 2.56 19.55 -4.77
C SER A 378 2.46 20.67 -5.81
N GLU A 379 3.52 21.44 -6.01
CA GLU A 379 3.61 22.30 -7.17
C GLU A 379 3.66 21.45 -8.46
N PRO A 380 2.97 21.85 -9.53
CA PRO A 380 2.82 21.06 -10.75
C PRO A 380 4.15 20.88 -11.53
#